data_e482aae1ad3a79b5f7bbd88138c3a2b8
#
_entry.id   e482aae1ad3a79b5f7bbd88138c3a2b8
#
_cell.length_a   1.000
_cell.length_b   1.000
_cell.length_c   1.000
_cell.angle_alpha   90.00
_cell.angle_beta   90.00
_cell.angle_gamma   90.00
#
_symmetry.space_group_name_H-M   'P 1'
#
loop_
_entity.id
_entity.type
_entity.pdbx_description
1 polymer ?
#
loop_
_entity_poly.entity_id
_entity_poly.type
_entity_poly.pdbx_seq_one_letter_code
_entity_poly.pdbx_strand_id
1 'polypeptide(L)'
;MREKQEEEEAQMEIEMWKYMFGFSNIAVVKCALELGIANAIENHQGPITLTDLSSTIECNPSYLHRIMRFLVHHNIFKEQLTADGTKGYIQTPLSRRLLGPGENNMTALFLLENSPVMLAPWHFLSCRVRLNGSAAFEAAHGDDIWKYAAENPGHSNLINDALACNARKMVSGIVEGCVEVFDGVKTLVDVGGGNGTALRTLVKLCPWIQGINFDLPHVVDVLNMI
;
A
#
# COMPACT_ATOMS: atom_id res chain seq x y z
N MET A 1 17.57 17.89 39.00
CA MET A 1 17.59 16.41 38.94
C MET A 1 16.18 15.83 38.92
N ARG A 2 15.29 16.24 39.82
CA ARG A 2 13.90 15.72 39.89
C ARG A 2 13.07 16.07 38.64
N GLU A 3 13.09 17.33 38.19
CA GLU A 3 12.41 17.76 36.94
C GLU A 3 12.89 17.01 35.71
N LYS A 4 14.20 16.76 35.57
CA LYS A 4 14.73 15.99 34.44
C LYS A 4 14.29 14.53 34.47
N GLN A 5 14.13 13.94 35.64
CA GLN A 5 13.66 12.60 35.80
C GLN A 5 12.15 12.50 35.49
N GLU A 6 11.35 13.49 35.89
CA GLU A 6 9.92 13.58 35.55
C GLU A 6 9.69 13.76 34.04
N GLU A 7 10.54 14.55 33.36
CA GLU A 7 10.53 14.69 31.89
C GLU A 7 10.91 13.39 31.17
N GLU A 8 11.93 12.66 31.65
CA GLU A 8 12.34 11.38 31.09
C GLU A 8 11.22 10.30 31.27
N GLU A 9 10.57 10.26 32.44
CA GLU A 9 9.43 9.35 32.69
C GLU A 9 8.25 9.66 31.76
N ALA A 10 7.88 10.93 31.61
CA ALA A 10 6.82 11.35 30.69
C ALA A 10 7.13 10.99 29.24
N GLN A 11 8.38 11.13 28.82
CA GLN A 11 8.81 10.77 27.46
C GLN A 11 8.71 9.25 27.24
N MET A 12 9.08 8.42 28.22
CA MET A 12 8.94 6.97 28.15
C MET A 12 7.46 6.54 28.04
N GLU A 13 6.56 7.22 28.78
CA GLU A 13 5.12 6.98 28.64
C GLU A 13 4.62 7.31 27.23
N ILE A 14 5.01 8.45 26.67
CA ILE A 14 4.65 8.83 25.28
C ILE A 14 5.12 7.78 24.28
N GLU A 15 6.36 7.27 24.41
CA GLU A 15 6.85 6.22 23.51
C GLU A 15 6.02 4.93 23.65
N MET A 16 5.64 4.55 24.86
CA MET A 16 4.79 3.37 25.11
C MET A 16 3.40 3.53 24.49
N TRP A 17 2.82 4.74 24.57
CA TRP A 17 1.55 5.06 23.89
C TRP A 17 1.66 4.93 22.37
N LYS A 18 2.77 5.31 21.76
CA LYS A 18 3.00 5.14 20.31
C LYS A 18 2.97 3.66 19.91
N TYR A 19 3.57 2.77 20.70
CA TYR A 19 3.50 1.33 20.44
C TYR A 19 2.09 0.78 20.60
N MET A 20 1.37 1.17 21.66
CA MET A 20 0.01 0.67 21.90
C MET A 20 -0.99 1.11 20.85
N PHE A 21 -0.90 2.34 20.36
CA PHE A 21 -1.87 2.93 19.45
C PHE A 21 -1.35 3.19 18.03
N GLY A 22 -0.15 2.74 17.69
CA GLY A 22 0.45 2.91 16.36
C GLY A 22 -0.43 2.36 15.22
N PHE A 23 -1.21 1.32 15.49
CA PHE A 23 -2.17 0.75 14.54
C PHE A 23 -3.24 1.76 14.07
N SER A 24 -3.54 2.79 14.87
CA SER A 24 -4.55 3.79 14.51
C SER A 24 -4.16 4.60 13.26
N ASN A 25 -2.87 4.86 13.06
CA ASN A 25 -2.35 5.54 11.88
C ASN A 25 -2.70 4.74 10.61
N ILE A 26 -2.46 3.45 10.66
CA ILE A 26 -2.74 2.52 9.56
C ILE A 26 -4.25 2.45 9.30
N ALA A 27 -5.05 2.33 10.35
CA ALA A 27 -6.51 2.24 10.24
C ALA A 27 -7.13 3.49 9.58
N VAL A 28 -6.64 4.69 9.93
CA VAL A 28 -7.16 5.94 9.33
C VAL A 28 -6.74 6.08 7.87
N VAL A 29 -5.50 5.73 7.52
CA VAL A 29 -5.05 5.74 6.11
C VAL A 29 -5.81 4.71 5.28
N LYS A 30 -6.03 3.50 5.83
CA LYS A 30 -6.84 2.46 5.18
C LYS A 30 -8.26 2.95 4.95
N CYS A 31 -8.90 3.55 5.94
CA CYS A 31 -10.22 4.14 5.80
C CYS A 31 -10.27 5.20 4.67
N ALA A 32 -9.25 6.05 4.57
CA ALA A 32 -9.16 7.04 3.49
C ALA A 32 -9.05 6.40 2.10
N LEU A 33 -8.33 5.27 1.99
CA LEU A 33 -8.23 4.49 0.75
C LEU A 33 -9.56 3.82 0.38
N GLU A 34 -10.19 3.15 1.34
CA GLU A 34 -11.47 2.45 1.16
C GLU A 34 -12.60 3.41 0.77
N LEU A 35 -12.60 4.64 1.31
CA LEU A 35 -13.55 5.70 0.95
C LEU A 35 -13.18 6.45 -0.34
N GLY A 36 -12.03 6.22 -0.93
CA GLY A 36 -11.58 6.91 -2.13
C GLY A 36 -11.34 8.42 -1.95
N ILE A 37 -10.98 8.86 -0.73
CA ILE A 37 -10.80 10.29 -0.41
C ILE A 37 -9.79 10.96 -1.34
N ALA A 38 -8.65 10.31 -1.62
CA ALA A 38 -7.64 10.87 -2.51
C ALA A 38 -8.20 11.09 -3.93
N ASN A 39 -8.96 10.12 -4.45
CA ASN A 39 -9.57 10.22 -5.78
C ASN A 39 -10.63 11.34 -5.83
N ALA A 40 -11.45 11.46 -4.79
CA ALA A 40 -12.45 12.53 -4.72
C ALA A 40 -11.81 13.92 -4.72
N ILE A 41 -10.72 14.11 -3.96
CA ILE A 41 -9.97 15.38 -3.94
C ILE A 41 -9.28 15.64 -5.28
N GLU A 42 -8.69 14.63 -5.93
CA GLU A 42 -7.99 14.79 -7.22
C GLU A 42 -8.95 15.15 -8.36
N ASN A 43 -10.17 14.60 -8.34
CA ASN A 43 -11.19 14.87 -9.37
C ASN A 43 -11.93 16.20 -9.18
N HIS A 44 -11.73 16.86 -8.05
CA HIS A 44 -12.36 18.17 -7.78
C HIS A 44 -11.48 19.32 -8.27
N GLN A 45 -12.12 20.36 -8.85
CA GLN A 45 -11.40 21.57 -9.26
C GLN A 45 -11.13 22.48 -8.05
N GLY A 46 -9.84 22.53 -7.65
CA GLY A 46 -9.40 23.33 -6.49
C GLY A 46 -9.67 22.64 -5.14
N PRO A 47 -9.60 23.40 -4.02
CA PRO A 47 -9.81 22.82 -2.70
C PRO A 47 -11.26 22.36 -2.51
N ILE A 48 -11.49 21.10 -2.11
CA ILE A 48 -12.82 20.53 -1.86
C ILE A 48 -13.22 20.77 -0.41
N THR A 49 -14.41 21.33 -0.17
CA THR A 49 -14.92 21.54 1.20
C THR A 49 -15.27 20.20 1.87
N LEU A 50 -15.39 20.20 3.21
CA LEU A 50 -15.83 19.00 3.94
C LEU A 50 -17.23 18.55 3.49
N THR A 51 -18.12 19.51 3.23
CA THR A 51 -19.48 19.24 2.77
C THR A 51 -19.50 18.57 1.40
N ASP A 52 -18.76 19.13 0.44
CA ASP A 52 -18.68 18.57 -0.91
C ASP A 52 -18.00 17.20 -0.92
N LEU A 53 -16.91 17.04 -0.16
CA LEU A 53 -16.22 15.77 -0.01
C LEU A 53 -17.13 14.71 0.59
N SER A 54 -17.85 15.05 1.69
CA SER A 54 -18.78 14.11 2.32
C SER A 54 -19.93 13.68 1.40
N SER A 55 -20.41 14.61 0.56
CA SER A 55 -21.42 14.32 -0.44
C SER A 55 -20.88 13.46 -1.58
N THR A 56 -19.65 13.73 -2.05
CA THR A 56 -19.01 12.99 -3.14
C THR A 56 -18.75 11.53 -2.78
N ILE A 57 -18.33 11.26 -1.53
CA ILE A 57 -18.04 9.89 -1.06
C ILE A 57 -19.18 9.29 -0.22
N GLU A 58 -20.34 9.92 -0.20
CA GLU A 58 -21.58 9.46 0.45
C GLU A 58 -21.40 9.06 1.92
N CYS A 59 -20.73 9.91 2.73
CA CYS A 59 -20.43 9.59 4.11
C CYS A 59 -20.90 10.68 5.10
N ASN A 60 -20.91 10.33 6.41
CA ASN A 60 -21.27 11.27 7.46
C ASN A 60 -20.18 12.33 7.66
N PRO A 61 -20.49 13.64 7.48
CA PRO A 61 -19.50 14.72 7.55
C PRO A 61 -18.83 14.85 8.93
N SER A 62 -19.53 14.54 10.03
CA SER A 62 -18.97 14.65 11.38
C SER A 62 -17.87 13.59 11.63
N TYR A 63 -18.04 12.38 11.11
CA TYR A 63 -17.01 11.34 11.17
C TYR A 63 -15.89 11.60 10.19
N LEU A 64 -16.22 12.02 8.96
CA LEU A 64 -15.23 12.41 7.97
C LEU A 64 -14.32 13.52 8.48
N HIS A 65 -14.86 14.54 9.15
CA HIS A 65 -14.07 15.62 9.74
C HIS A 65 -12.97 15.09 10.70
N ARG A 66 -13.27 14.07 11.50
CA ARG A 66 -12.26 13.46 12.41
C ARG A 66 -11.15 12.76 11.63
N ILE A 67 -11.51 12.01 10.59
CA ILE A 67 -10.56 11.35 9.70
C ILE A 67 -9.69 12.40 8.99
N MET A 68 -10.30 13.41 8.38
CA MET A 68 -9.55 14.46 7.66
C MET A 68 -8.64 15.28 8.58
N ARG A 69 -9.08 15.59 9.81
CA ARG A 69 -8.23 16.26 10.81
C ARG A 69 -6.97 15.46 11.11
N PHE A 70 -7.09 14.14 11.25
CA PHE A 70 -5.94 13.26 11.46
C PHE A 70 -5.03 13.24 10.24
N LEU A 71 -5.58 13.08 9.04
CA LEU A 71 -4.83 13.02 7.79
C LEU A 71 -4.09 14.33 7.49
N VAL A 72 -4.70 15.47 7.81
CA VAL A 72 -4.07 16.80 7.70
C VAL A 72 -2.95 16.96 8.74
N HIS A 73 -3.18 16.55 9.99
CA HIS A 73 -2.17 16.59 11.05
C HIS A 73 -0.91 15.79 10.68
N HIS A 74 -1.09 14.65 9.99
CA HIS A 74 0.01 13.81 9.50
C HIS A 74 0.52 14.22 8.10
N ASN A 75 0.14 15.40 7.58
CA ASN A 75 0.55 15.93 6.28
C ASN A 75 0.21 15.01 5.08
N ILE A 76 -0.76 14.10 5.24
CA ILE A 76 -1.26 13.29 4.12
C ILE A 76 -2.07 14.16 3.17
N PHE A 77 -2.94 15.01 3.70
CA PHE A 77 -3.61 16.09 2.95
C PHE A 77 -3.25 17.46 3.55
N LYS A 78 -3.60 18.54 2.86
CA LYS A 78 -3.49 19.91 3.36
C LYS A 78 -4.83 20.62 3.32
N GLU A 79 -5.04 21.58 4.25
CA GLU A 79 -6.09 22.56 4.16
C GLU A 79 -5.65 23.77 3.33
N GLN A 80 -6.56 24.26 2.49
CA GLN A 80 -6.42 25.49 1.72
C GLN A 80 -7.76 26.19 1.64
N LEU A 81 -7.77 27.52 1.62
CA LEU A 81 -9.00 28.28 1.42
C LEU A 81 -9.49 28.18 -0.03
N THR A 82 -10.77 28.00 -0.19
CA THR A 82 -11.50 28.11 -1.46
C THR A 82 -11.62 29.59 -1.86
N ALA A 83 -12.14 29.87 -3.04
CA ALA A 83 -12.28 31.23 -3.53
C ALA A 83 -13.24 32.09 -2.68
N ASP A 84 -14.21 31.47 -1.99
CA ASP A 84 -15.17 32.13 -1.07
C ASP A 84 -14.64 32.19 0.38
N GLY A 85 -13.42 31.79 0.64
CA GLY A 85 -12.78 31.85 1.95
C GLY A 85 -13.13 30.68 2.87
N THR A 86 -13.83 29.65 2.40
CA THR A 86 -14.12 28.44 3.16
C THR A 86 -12.88 27.51 3.18
N LYS A 87 -12.70 26.74 4.26
CA LYS A 87 -11.66 25.72 4.30
C LYS A 87 -12.00 24.54 3.41
N GLY A 88 -11.06 24.14 2.56
CA GLY A 88 -11.12 22.95 1.74
C GLY A 88 -9.83 22.12 1.88
N TYR A 89 -9.85 20.92 1.30
CA TYR A 89 -8.74 19.98 1.31
C TYR A 89 -8.13 19.88 -0.08
N ILE A 90 -6.79 19.72 -0.11
CA ILE A 90 -6.00 19.52 -1.32
C ILE A 90 -5.03 18.38 -1.16
N GLN A 91 -4.57 17.86 -2.31
CA GLN A 91 -3.52 16.83 -2.38
C GLN A 91 -2.17 17.32 -1.88
N THR A 92 -1.39 16.38 -1.38
CA THR A 92 0.05 16.49 -1.17
C THR A 92 0.79 15.48 -2.05
N PRO A 93 2.13 15.56 -2.17
CA PRO A 93 2.90 14.49 -2.82
C PRO A 93 2.70 13.11 -2.16
N LEU A 94 2.41 13.07 -0.86
CA LEU A 94 2.15 11.83 -0.13
C LEU A 94 0.78 11.25 -0.48
N SER A 95 -0.29 12.04 -0.43
CA SER A 95 -1.63 11.56 -0.77
C SER A 95 -1.78 11.14 -2.23
N ARG A 96 -0.98 11.68 -3.14
CA ARG A 96 -0.94 11.24 -4.54
C ARG A 96 -0.43 9.80 -4.70
N ARG A 97 0.27 9.24 -3.70
CA ARG A 97 0.62 7.80 -3.65
C ARG A 97 -0.57 6.91 -3.33
N LEU A 98 -1.66 7.50 -2.84
CA LEU A 98 -2.91 6.82 -2.48
C LEU A 98 -3.98 6.91 -3.58
N LEU A 99 -3.66 7.53 -4.73
CA LEU A 99 -4.56 7.58 -5.88
C LEU A 99 -4.73 6.20 -6.50
N GLY A 100 -5.94 5.94 -7.06
CA GLY A 100 -6.23 4.73 -7.84
C GLY A 100 -5.36 4.60 -9.09
N PRO A 101 -5.58 3.62 -9.96
CA PRO A 101 -4.55 3.00 -10.80
C PRO A 101 -3.64 4.01 -11.49
N GLY A 102 -2.31 3.85 -11.30
CA GLY A 102 -1.26 4.72 -11.85
C GLY A 102 0.12 4.18 -11.55
N GLU A 103 1.12 4.65 -12.27
CA GLU A 103 2.49 4.13 -12.21
C GLU A 103 3.15 4.27 -10.82
N ASN A 104 2.71 5.24 -10.03
CA ASN A 104 3.32 5.58 -8.74
C ASN A 104 2.40 5.34 -7.53
N ASN A 105 1.28 4.65 -7.70
CA ASN A 105 0.38 4.40 -6.57
C ASN A 105 0.93 3.27 -5.67
N MET A 106 0.55 3.30 -4.40
CA MET A 106 0.88 2.28 -3.40
C MET A 106 -0.39 1.67 -2.78
N THR A 107 -1.54 1.95 -3.37
CA THR A 107 -2.85 1.58 -2.81
C THR A 107 -2.99 0.08 -2.63
N ALA A 108 -2.72 -0.71 -3.67
CA ALA A 108 -2.82 -2.17 -3.59
C ALA A 108 -1.85 -2.75 -2.55
N LEU A 109 -0.61 -2.28 -2.52
CA LEU A 109 0.37 -2.71 -1.53
C LEU A 109 -0.06 -2.34 -0.11
N PHE A 110 -0.56 -1.12 0.10
CA PHE A 110 -1.06 -0.70 1.41
C PHE A 110 -2.26 -1.55 1.86
N LEU A 111 -3.21 -1.80 0.97
CA LEU A 111 -4.40 -2.61 1.25
C LEU A 111 -4.05 -4.07 1.51
N LEU A 112 -3.08 -4.64 0.78
CA LEU A 112 -2.58 -5.99 1.02
C LEU A 112 -1.97 -6.10 2.42
N GLU A 113 -0.91 -5.32 2.69
CA GLU A 113 -0.14 -5.40 3.94
C GLU A 113 -1.00 -5.12 5.18
N ASN A 114 -2.06 -4.30 5.03
CA ASN A 114 -2.98 -3.96 6.10
C ASN A 114 -4.33 -4.68 5.98
N SER A 115 -4.41 -5.75 5.20
CA SER A 115 -5.57 -6.64 5.17
C SER A 115 -5.65 -7.49 6.46
N PRO A 116 -6.84 -7.93 6.87
CA PRO A 116 -6.97 -8.85 7.99
C PRO A 116 -6.14 -10.13 7.82
N VAL A 117 -6.01 -10.62 6.58
CA VAL A 117 -5.22 -11.81 6.25
C VAL A 117 -3.74 -11.60 6.55
N MET A 118 -3.16 -10.47 6.11
CA MET A 118 -1.74 -10.17 6.33
C MET A 118 -1.43 -9.68 7.74
N LEU A 119 -2.41 -9.10 8.44
CA LEU A 119 -2.23 -8.66 9.84
C LEU A 119 -2.35 -9.81 10.85
N ALA A 120 -3.17 -10.83 10.58
CA ALA A 120 -3.35 -11.95 11.50
C ALA A 120 -2.04 -12.66 11.89
N PRO A 121 -1.11 -12.97 10.97
CA PRO A 121 0.19 -13.58 11.30
C PRO A 121 1.02 -12.82 12.33
N TRP A 122 0.91 -11.49 12.40
CA TRP A 122 1.67 -10.70 13.39
C TRP A 122 1.28 -11.03 14.84
N HIS A 123 0.05 -11.47 15.09
CA HIS A 123 -0.39 -11.96 16.40
C HIS A 123 0.23 -13.31 16.78
N PHE A 124 0.77 -14.06 15.80
CA PHE A 124 1.44 -15.35 15.99
C PHE A 124 2.96 -15.25 15.95
N LEU A 125 3.53 -14.05 15.96
CA LEU A 125 4.98 -13.86 15.87
C LEU A 125 5.74 -14.58 17.00
N SER A 126 5.20 -14.58 18.22
CA SER A 126 5.77 -15.30 19.35
C SER A 126 5.81 -16.82 19.15
N CYS A 127 4.88 -17.39 18.37
CA CYS A 127 4.89 -18.81 18.03
C CYS A 127 6.10 -19.15 17.16
N ARG A 128 6.45 -18.27 16.21
CA ARG A 128 7.61 -18.45 15.33
C ARG A 128 8.95 -18.35 16.07
N VAL A 129 9.04 -17.49 17.08
CA VAL A 129 10.27 -17.27 17.86
C VAL A 129 10.57 -18.46 18.79
N ARG A 130 9.56 -19.21 19.19
CA ARG A 130 9.76 -20.41 20.05
C ARG A 130 10.49 -21.50 19.29
N LEU A 131 11.26 -22.30 20.01
CA LEU A 131 11.96 -23.46 19.44
C LEU A 131 10.94 -24.41 18.76
N ASN A 132 11.22 -24.77 17.50
CA ASN A 132 10.34 -25.57 16.65
C ASN A 132 8.97 -24.90 16.35
N GLY A 133 8.89 -23.57 16.43
CA GLY A 133 7.66 -22.83 16.10
C GLY A 133 7.33 -22.91 14.61
N SER A 134 6.02 -23.03 14.31
CA SER A 134 5.46 -22.96 12.94
C SER A 134 5.64 -21.58 12.32
N ALA A 135 5.53 -21.48 11.00
CA ALA A 135 5.45 -20.19 10.32
C ALA A 135 4.23 -19.41 10.82
N ALA A 136 4.38 -18.09 11.02
CA ALA A 136 3.32 -17.27 11.60
C ALA A 136 2.05 -17.24 10.73
N PHE A 137 2.21 -17.28 9.40
CA PHE A 137 1.08 -17.33 8.46
C PHE A 137 0.32 -18.66 8.57
N GLU A 138 1.03 -19.80 8.61
CA GLU A 138 0.44 -21.12 8.82
C GLU A 138 -0.25 -21.24 10.18
N ALA A 139 0.33 -20.65 11.23
CA ALA A 139 -0.30 -20.61 12.55
C ALA A 139 -1.60 -19.80 12.58
N ALA A 140 -1.72 -18.77 11.74
CA ALA A 140 -2.90 -17.91 11.66
C ALA A 140 -3.99 -18.49 10.75
N HIS A 141 -3.62 -19.17 9.66
CA HIS A 141 -4.52 -19.54 8.57
C HIS A 141 -4.60 -21.05 8.28
N GLY A 142 -3.72 -21.85 8.87
CA GLY A 142 -3.66 -23.31 8.69
C GLY A 142 -2.83 -23.77 7.48
N ASP A 143 -2.56 -22.89 6.53
CA ASP A 143 -1.82 -23.16 5.29
C ASP A 143 -0.76 -22.09 5.03
N ASP A 144 0.18 -22.37 4.12
CA ASP A 144 1.10 -21.35 3.63
C ASP A 144 0.39 -20.30 2.75
N ILE A 145 1.04 -19.14 2.56
CA ILE A 145 0.46 -18.00 1.86
C ILE A 145 0.07 -18.31 0.41
N TRP A 146 0.82 -19.19 -0.27
CA TRP A 146 0.60 -19.51 -1.69
C TRP A 146 -0.60 -20.43 -1.87
N LYS A 147 -0.74 -21.42 -0.98
CA LYS A 147 -1.90 -22.29 -0.95
C LYS A 147 -3.15 -21.50 -0.58
N TYR A 148 -3.05 -20.64 0.45
CA TYR A 148 -4.15 -19.75 0.81
C TYR A 148 -4.57 -18.85 -0.37
N ALA A 149 -3.61 -18.28 -1.11
CA ALA A 149 -3.89 -17.46 -2.29
C ALA A 149 -4.56 -18.26 -3.41
N ALA A 150 -4.15 -19.51 -3.65
CA ALA A 150 -4.79 -20.39 -4.66
C ALA A 150 -6.26 -20.66 -4.36
N GLU A 151 -6.62 -20.78 -3.08
CA GLU A 151 -8.00 -21.02 -2.62
C GLU A 151 -8.82 -19.72 -2.47
N ASN A 152 -8.17 -18.55 -2.46
CA ASN A 152 -8.77 -17.22 -2.27
C ASN A 152 -8.43 -16.25 -3.41
N PRO A 153 -9.12 -16.31 -4.57
CA PRO A 153 -8.78 -15.54 -5.76
C PRO A 153 -8.70 -14.01 -5.53
N GLY A 154 -9.58 -13.47 -4.69
CA GLY A 154 -9.55 -12.04 -4.34
C GLY A 154 -8.26 -11.62 -3.63
N HIS A 155 -7.74 -12.47 -2.74
CA HIS A 155 -6.46 -12.25 -2.07
C HIS A 155 -5.28 -12.43 -3.03
N SER A 156 -5.32 -13.45 -3.90
CA SER A 156 -4.33 -13.67 -4.95
C SER A 156 -4.22 -12.45 -5.88
N ASN A 157 -5.34 -11.92 -6.35
CA ASN A 157 -5.36 -10.72 -7.18
C ASN A 157 -4.75 -9.51 -6.45
N LEU A 158 -5.08 -9.32 -5.16
CA LEU A 158 -4.52 -8.23 -4.37
C LEU A 158 -3.00 -8.36 -4.18
N ILE A 159 -2.47 -9.59 -4.01
CA ILE A 159 -1.02 -9.87 -3.98
C ILE A 159 -0.40 -9.45 -5.33
N ASN A 160 -0.97 -9.90 -6.44
CA ASN A 160 -0.45 -9.60 -7.78
C ASN A 160 -0.45 -8.09 -8.07
N ASP A 161 -1.51 -7.38 -7.71
CA ASP A 161 -1.61 -5.92 -7.89
C ASP A 161 -0.60 -5.17 -7.01
N ALA A 162 -0.44 -5.60 -5.76
CA ALA A 162 0.53 -5.02 -4.84
C ALA A 162 1.97 -5.17 -5.32
N LEU A 163 2.34 -6.38 -5.76
CA LEU A 163 3.67 -6.66 -6.31
C LEU A 163 3.90 -5.90 -7.62
N ALA A 164 2.88 -5.80 -8.49
CA ALA A 164 2.96 -5.05 -9.73
C ALA A 164 3.24 -3.55 -9.52
N CYS A 165 2.64 -2.93 -8.48
CA CYS A 165 2.91 -1.52 -8.14
C CYS A 165 4.40 -1.28 -7.86
N ASN A 166 5.02 -2.17 -7.11
CA ASN A 166 6.42 -2.07 -6.74
C ASN A 166 7.35 -2.41 -7.91
N ALA A 167 7.01 -3.46 -8.68
CA ALA A 167 7.80 -3.97 -9.80
C ALA A 167 8.05 -2.90 -10.88
N ARG A 168 7.02 -2.14 -11.28
CA ARG A 168 7.17 -1.07 -12.29
C ARG A 168 8.25 -0.07 -11.91
N LYS A 169 8.20 0.44 -10.68
CA LYS A 169 9.16 1.43 -10.20
C LYS A 169 10.57 0.87 -10.06
N MET A 170 10.68 -0.36 -9.52
CA MET A 170 11.98 -1.00 -9.32
C MET A 170 12.66 -1.32 -10.65
N VAL A 171 11.94 -1.90 -11.60
CA VAL A 171 12.50 -2.25 -12.92
C VAL A 171 12.93 -1.02 -13.68
N SER A 172 12.13 0.06 -13.72
CA SER A 172 12.54 1.31 -14.35
C SER A 172 13.84 1.85 -13.74
N GLY A 173 13.94 1.88 -12.40
CA GLY A 173 15.16 2.33 -11.73
C GLY A 173 16.38 1.43 -11.99
N ILE A 174 16.20 0.12 -12.09
CA ILE A 174 17.29 -0.81 -12.44
C ILE A 174 17.78 -0.57 -13.87
N VAL A 175 16.86 -0.45 -14.83
CA VAL A 175 17.25 -0.22 -16.24
C VAL A 175 17.90 1.16 -16.42
N GLU A 176 17.39 2.21 -15.74
CA GLU A 176 18.01 3.55 -15.78
C GLU A 176 19.41 3.58 -15.15
N GLY A 177 19.63 2.79 -14.11
CA GLY A 177 20.90 2.79 -13.36
C GLY A 177 21.93 1.77 -13.85
N CYS A 178 21.52 0.69 -14.51
CA CYS A 178 22.38 -0.46 -14.83
C CYS A 178 21.95 -1.15 -16.13
N VAL A 179 21.61 -0.40 -17.20
CA VAL A 179 21.13 -0.98 -18.47
C VAL A 179 22.13 -1.97 -19.10
N GLU A 180 23.41 -1.74 -18.88
CA GLU A 180 24.51 -2.59 -19.37
C GLU A 180 24.46 -4.04 -18.87
N VAL A 181 23.77 -4.31 -17.75
CA VAL A 181 23.56 -5.67 -17.24
C VAL A 181 22.74 -6.51 -18.22
N PHE A 182 21.94 -5.87 -19.05
CA PHE A 182 21.08 -6.51 -20.04
C PHE A 182 21.72 -6.60 -21.43
N ASP A 183 22.93 -6.09 -21.62
CA ASP A 183 23.64 -6.17 -22.88
C ASP A 183 23.93 -7.63 -23.29
N GLY A 184 23.53 -7.98 -24.52
CA GLY A 184 23.71 -9.33 -25.05
C GLY A 184 22.72 -10.39 -24.51
N VAL A 185 21.86 -10.05 -23.56
CA VAL A 185 20.78 -10.92 -23.09
C VAL A 185 19.72 -11.04 -24.18
N LYS A 186 19.50 -12.26 -24.70
CA LYS A 186 18.50 -12.54 -25.74
C LYS A 186 17.19 -13.04 -25.16
N THR A 187 17.26 -13.80 -24.09
CA THR A 187 16.08 -14.38 -23.41
C THR A 187 16.23 -14.19 -21.90
N LEU A 188 15.16 -13.75 -21.26
CA LEU A 188 15.07 -13.58 -19.82
C LEU A 188 13.85 -14.33 -19.29
N VAL A 189 14.04 -15.17 -18.29
CA VAL A 189 12.95 -15.87 -17.60
C VAL A 189 12.72 -15.22 -16.24
N ASP A 190 11.52 -14.75 -16.01
CA ASP A 190 11.08 -14.21 -14.71
C ASP A 190 10.37 -15.32 -13.94
N VAL A 191 11.03 -15.86 -12.90
CA VAL A 191 10.52 -16.96 -12.07
C VAL A 191 9.82 -16.36 -10.83
N GLY A 192 8.55 -16.65 -10.68
CA GLY A 192 7.70 -15.96 -9.68
C GLY A 192 7.31 -14.56 -10.17
N GLY A 193 7.18 -14.38 -11.49
CA GLY A 193 6.96 -13.07 -12.11
C GLY A 193 5.54 -12.51 -11.93
N GLY A 194 4.68 -13.19 -11.18
CA GLY A 194 3.33 -12.75 -10.88
C GLY A 194 2.52 -12.54 -12.17
N ASN A 195 1.84 -11.41 -12.25
CA ASN A 195 1.10 -11.02 -13.45
C ASN A 195 2.00 -10.52 -14.61
N GLY A 196 3.32 -10.71 -14.53
CA GLY A 196 4.29 -10.36 -15.57
C GLY A 196 4.58 -8.86 -15.71
N THR A 197 4.19 -8.03 -14.76
CA THR A 197 4.39 -6.57 -14.84
C THR A 197 5.87 -6.19 -14.88
N ALA A 198 6.73 -6.83 -14.08
CA ALA A 198 8.16 -6.59 -14.07
C ALA A 198 8.76 -6.88 -15.47
N LEU A 199 8.49 -8.06 -15.97
CA LEU A 199 8.99 -8.53 -17.26
C LEU A 199 8.49 -7.65 -18.42
N ARG A 200 7.20 -7.31 -18.46
CA ARG A 200 6.65 -6.40 -19.48
C ARG A 200 7.30 -5.03 -19.44
N THR A 201 7.56 -4.49 -18.26
CA THR A 201 8.24 -3.20 -18.10
C THR A 201 9.67 -3.30 -18.62
N LEU A 202 10.39 -4.36 -18.27
CA LEU A 202 11.78 -4.59 -18.71
C LEU A 202 11.88 -4.75 -20.24
N VAL A 203 11.05 -5.60 -20.83
CA VAL A 203 11.05 -5.83 -22.29
C VAL A 203 10.66 -4.56 -23.07
N LYS A 204 9.80 -3.71 -22.50
CA LYS A 204 9.49 -2.40 -23.10
C LYS A 204 10.71 -1.48 -23.13
N LEU A 205 11.55 -1.52 -22.10
CA LEU A 205 12.77 -0.71 -21.98
C LEU A 205 13.95 -1.35 -22.70
N CYS A 206 14.01 -2.67 -22.81
CA CYS A 206 15.03 -3.48 -23.48
C CYS A 206 14.39 -4.36 -24.57
N PRO A 207 13.98 -3.78 -25.73
CA PRO A 207 13.18 -4.48 -26.74
C PRO A 207 13.88 -5.65 -27.45
N TRP A 208 15.19 -5.80 -27.27
CA TRP A 208 15.98 -6.91 -27.80
C TRP A 208 15.84 -8.20 -26.98
N ILE A 209 15.20 -8.14 -25.80
CA ILE A 209 15.02 -9.28 -24.90
C ILE A 209 13.68 -9.96 -25.17
N GLN A 210 13.71 -11.28 -25.38
CA GLN A 210 12.52 -12.12 -25.32
C GLN A 210 12.25 -12.49 -23.86
N GLY A 211 11.11 -12.04 -23.31
CA GLY A 211 10.69 -12.34 -21.95
C GLY A 211 9.85 -13.61 -21.85
N ILE A 212 10.10 -14.43 -20.83
CA ILE A 212 9.28 -15.60 -20.46
C ILE A 212 8.86 -15.42 -19.01
N ASN A 213 7.55 -15.31 -18.75
CA ASN A 213 7.01 -15.25 -17.40
C ASN A 213 6.66 -16.66 -16.91
N PHE A 214 7.14 -17.02 -15.72
CA PHE A 214 6.87 -18.32 -15.11
C PHE A 214 6.39 -18.11 -13.67
N ASP A 215 5.18 -18.61 -13.38
CA ASP A 215 4.56 -18.53 -12.05
C ASP A 215 3.63 -19.72 -11.81
N LEU A 216 2.99 -19.77 -10.64
CA LEU A 216 2.00 -20.78 -10.29
C LEU A 216 0.82 -20.77 -11.28
N PRO A 217 0.22 -21.94 -11.61
CA PRO A 217 -0.84 -22.02 -12.60
C PRO A 217 -1.99 -21.02 -12.36
N HIS A 218 -2.48 -20.90 -11.13
CA HIS A 218 -3.58 -20.00 -10.78
C HIS A 218 -3.24 -18.51 -10.95
N VAL A 219 -1.93 -18.15 -11.01
CA VAL A 219 -1.47 -16.78 -11.25
C VAL A 219 -1.41 -16.49 -12.74
N VAL A 220 -0.89 -17.42 -13.55
CA VAL A 220 -0.73 -17.22 -15.00
C VAL A 220 -2.03 -17.46 -15.77
N ASP A 221 -2.94 -18.29 -15.29
CA ASP A 221 -4.23 -18.56 -15.95
C ASP A 221 -5.11 -17.30 -16.03
N VAL A 222 -5.03 -16.40 -15.07
CA VAL A 222 -5.72 -15.10 -15.09
C VAL A 222 -5.24 -14.21 -16.25
N LEU A 223 -3.97 -14.35 -16.68
CA LEU A 223 -3.38 -13.58 -17.79
C LEU A 223 -3.88 -14.02 -19.17
N ASN A 224 -4.32 -15.28 -19.29
CA ASN A 224 -4.84 -15.83 -20.54
C ASN A 224 -6.32 -15.49 -20.76
N MET A 225 -6.98 -14.84 -19.80
CA MET A 225 -8.39 -14.43 -19.88
C MET A 225 -8.56 -12.92 -20.17
N ILE A 226 -7.48 -12.19 -20.40
CA ILE A 226 -7.45 -10.77 -20.80
C ILE A 226 -6.80 -10.65 -22.18
#